data_8740f0a30728c5fad712aa92929b534f
#
_entry.id   8740f0a30728c5fad712aa92929b534f
#
_cell.length_a   1.000
_cell.length_b   1.000
_cell.length_c   1.000
_cell.angle_alpha   90.00
_cell.angle_beta   90.00
_cell.angle_gamma   90.00
#
_symmetry.space_group_name_H-M   'P 1'
#
loop_
_entity.id
_entity.type
_entity.pdbx_description
1 polymer ?
#
loop_
_entity_poly.entity_id
_entity_poly.type
_entity_poly.pdbx_seq_one_letter_code
_entity_poly.pdbx_strand_id
1 'polypeptide(L)'
;MSYIGQQLPADVFSGFTTDTFAGDGSATTFTLSKAPFSENGLIVVINNVIQKPTTNFTVSGTTLTIVGTAVASGDVIYATHISGAVPSTLASKVDVNGVSDAIILDADADTTISADTDDQIDFKAGGTDVMSMTATGLTINDGTTITTADNTDTLSLISTDADANSGPNLLLDRNSSSTANQDVIGVITYRGRNDAGQEVDYVQLESRLGDETDGTEDANFKLKHMNAGTLREYISTNHAEICLNEESLDLDFRVESNANEYALYVDAGSDEVGLGVNPSYHFHTQDSANDLIAMHHNTATSGNVYGLQIDFSSTVNDGTSYFFRCMGNDRATARFQVFSNGNVESATNSYGSTSDERIKQDITDANSQWDDIKNLKVRNFKFKDDVRTEDAGGQKANTYLGLVAQEAESVSPGLVKLHDPSPSDIASSSDFGTIDEDGKITVKEQVKGVSYSVLYMKAIKALQEAMAKIETLETKVKALEDA
;
A
#
# COMPACT_ATOMS: atom_id res chain seq x y z
N MET A 1 -1.69 -1.23 -58.99
CA MET A 1 -2.79 -1.90 -58.27
C MET A 1 -2.69 -3.37 -58.61
N SER A 2 -2.17 -4.17 -57.68
CA SER A 2 -2.20 -5.64 -57.83
C SER A 2 -3.64 -6.09 -57.59
N TYR A 3 -4.16 -6.90 -58.51
CA TYR A 3 -5.49 -7.49 -58.41
C TYR A 3 -5.48 -8.54 -57.24
N ILE A 4 -6.20 -8.25 -56.18
CA ILE A 4 -6.41 -9.20 -55.08
C ILE A 4 -7.59 -10.07 -55.46
N GLY A 5 -7.35 -11.16 -56.14
CA GLY A 5 -8.34 -12.16 -56.48
C GLY A 5 -7.61 -13.38 -57.01
N GLN A 6 -8.20 -14.56 -56.75
CA GLN A 6 -7.71 -15.82 -57.30
C GLN A 6 -7.45 -15.65 -58.78
N GLN A 7 -6.22 -15.86 -59.27
CA GLN A 7 -5.99 -16.02 -60.70
C GLN A 7 -6.91 -17.11 -61.19
N LEU A 8 -7.82 -16.76 -62.14
CA LEU A 8 -8.62 -17.77 -62.81
C LEU A 8 -7.63 -18.78 -63.40
N PRO A 9 -7.78 -20.07 -63.14
CA PRO A 9 -6.91 -21.08 -63.74
C PRO A 9 -6.86 -20.86 -65.26
N ALA A 10 -5.69 -20.95 -65.88
CA ALA A 10 -5.49 -20.77 -67.32
C ALA A 10 -6.38 -21.74 -68.14
N ASP A 11 -6.93 -22.77 -67.55
CA ASP A 11 -7.78 -23.76 -68.13
C ASP A 11 -9.27 -23.38 -68.27
N VAL A 12 -9.70 -22.22 -67.81
CA VAL A 12 -11.10 -21.76 -67.90
C VAL A 12 -11.48 -21.40 -69.34
N PHE A 13 -10.49 -21.18 -70.21
CA PHE A 13 -10.64 -21.00 -71.66
C PHE A 13 -9.93 -22.13 -72.40
N SER A 14 -10.26 -23.40 -72.12
CA SER A 14 -9.94 -24.48 -73.07
C SER A 14 -10.71 -24.22 -74.40
N GLY A 15 -9.97 -24.18 -75.49
CA GLY A 15 -10.52 -23.86 -76.82
C GLY A 15 -11.81 -24.64 -77.12
N PHE A 16 -12.58 -24.10 -78.09
CA PHE A 16 -13.78 -24.76 -78.55
C PHE A 16 -13.46 -26.21 -78.96
N THR A 17 -14.17 -27.16 -78.31
CA THR A 17 -14.07 -28.58 -78.64
C THR A 17 -15.18 -28.94 -79.63
N THR A 18 -14.83 -29.70 -80.67
CA THR A 18 -15.80 -30.14 -81.69
C THR A 18 -15.91 -31.66 -81.64
N ASP A 19 -17.08 -32.14 -81.42
CA ASP A 19 -17.43 -33.54 -81.63
C ASP A 19 -17.82 -33.74 -83.09
N THR A 20 -17.34 -34.81 -83.73
CA THR A 20 -17.65 -35.16 -85.12
C THR A 20 -18.27 -36.49 -85.22
N PHE A 21 -19.39 -36.56 -85.91
CA PHE A 21 -20.13 -37.79 -86.09
C PHE A 21 -20.42 -37.97 -87.59
N ALA A 22 -20.64 -39.22 -88.01
CA ALA A 22 -21.11 -39.58 -89.33
C ALA A 22 -22.57 -40.05 -89.25
N GLY A 23 -23.38 -39.54 -90.18
CA GLY A 23 -24.75 -40.07 -90.35
C GLY A 23 -24.75 -41.51 -90.91
N ASP A 24 -25.59 -42.34 -90.49
CA ASP A 24 -25.75 -43.72 -90.90
C ASP A 24 -27.13 -44.00 -91.58
N GLY A 25 -27.94 -42.97 -91.71
CA GLY A 25 -29.30 -43.08 -92.29
C GLY A 25 -30.39 -43.54 -91.31
N SER A 26 -30.02 -43.88 -90.05
CA SER A 26 -30.93 -44.38 -89.06
C SER A 26 -30.82 -43.66 -87.70
N ALA A 27 -29.62 -43.24 -87.33
CA ALA A 27 -29.38 -42.60 -85.99
C ALA A 27 -29.90 -41.19 -85.99
N THR A 28 -30.61 -40.85 -84.92
CA THR A 28 -31.01 -39.49 -84.56
C THR A 28 -30.36 -39.00 -83.30
N THR A 29 -29.60 -39.80 -82.56
CA THR A 29 -28.96 -39.52 -81.33
C THR A 29 -27.43 -39.70 -81.45
N PHE A 30 -26.63 -38.78 -80.89
CA PHE A 30 -25.17 -38.79 -80.89
C PHE A 30 -24.70 -38.48 -79.44
N THR A 31 -23.58 -39.10 -79.04
CA THR A 31 -22.99 -38.83 -77.69
C THR A 31 -21.91 -37.80 -77.75
N LEU A 32 -22.15 -36.65 -77.20
CA LEU A 32 -21.17 -35.55 -77.05
C LEU A 32 -20.07 -35.95 -76.08
N SER A 33 -18.85 -35.43 -76.30
CA SER A 33 -17.70 -35.61 -75.39
C SER A 33 -17.92 -34.96 -73.99
N LYS A 34 -18.77 -33.94 -73.91
CA LYS A 34 -19.18 -33.28 -72.68
C LYS A 34 -20.61 -32.75 -72.77
N ALA A 35 -21.26 -32.62 -71.65
CA ALA A 35 -22.60 -32.03 -71.57
C ALA A 35 -22.50 -30.50 -71.75
N PRO A 36 -23.17 -29.89 -72.76
CA PRO A 36 -23.32 -28.44 -72.82
C PRO A 36 -24.33 -27.96 -71.80
N PHE A 37 -24.24 -26.68 -71.40
CA PHE A 37 -25.19 -26.08 -70.47
C PHE A 37 -26.64 -26.05 -71.03
N SER A 38 -26.81 -25.90 -72.32
CA SER A 38 -28.06 -25.99 -73.04
C SER A 38 -27.77 -26.16 -74.50
N GLU A 39 -28.83 -26.37 -75.33
CA GLU A 39 -28.73 -26.43 -76.80
C GLU A 39 -28.04 -25.21 -77.38
N ASN A 40 -28.20 -24.04 -76.77
CA ASN A 40 -27.56 -22.79 -77.17
C ASN A 40 -26.04 -22.77 -76.89
N GLY A 41 -25.53 -23.73 -76.11
CA GLY A 41 -24.10 -23.95 -75.88
C GLY A 41 -23.41 -24.74 -76.94
N LEU A 42 -24.10 -25.12 -78.07
CA LEU A 42 -23.57 -25.84 -79.17
C LEU A 42 -23.83 -25.10 -80.48
N ILE A 43 -22.89 -25.18 -81.39
CA ILE A 43 -23.11 -24.95 -82.82
C ILE A 43 -23.12 -26.33 -83.44
N VAL A 44 -24.27 -26.78 -83.93
CA VAL A 44 -24.42 -28.03 -84.65
C VAL A 44 -24.52 -27.74 -86.17
N VAL A 45 -23.70 -28.44 -86.91
CA VAL A 45 -23.63 -28.28 -88.39
C VAL A 45 -23.80 -29.67 -89.01
N ILE A 46 -24.70 -29.82 -89.97
CA ILE A 46 -24.89 -31.07 -90.71
C ILE A 46 -24.67 -30.70 -92.18
N ASN A 47 -23.72 -31.35 -92.89
CA ASN A 47 -23.35 -31.07 -94.25
C ASN A 47 -23.20 -29.57 -94.55
N ASN A 48 -22.43 -28.85 -93.76
CA ASN A 48 -22.20 -27.42 -93.77
C ASN A 48 -23.45 -26.53 -93.61
N VAL A 49 -24.56 -27.09 -93.10
CA VAL A 49 -25.77 -26.32 -92.74
C VAL A 49 -25.89 -26.26 -91.25
N ILE A 50 -25.90 -25.01 -90.72
CA ILE A 50 -26.09 -24.77 -89.29
C ILE A 50 -27.52 -25.19 -88.87
N GLN A 51 -27.61 -25.97 -87.81
CA GLN A 51 -28.87 -26.40 -87.20
C GLN A 51 -29.35 -25.43 -86.12
N LYS A 52 -30.65 -25.15 -86.10
CA LYS A 52 -31.23 -24.26 -85.12
C LYS A 52 -31.48 -24.99 -83.77
N PRO A 53 -30.91 -24.48 -82.67
CA PRO A 53 -31.20 -25.08 -81.32
C PRO A 53 -32.64 -25.16 -81.07
N THR A 54 -33.09 -26.17 -80.27
CA THR A 54 -34.46 -26.52 -79.82
C THR A 54 -35.44 -26.82 -80.96
N THR A 55 -35.12 -26.48 -82.21
CA THR A 55 -35.94 -26.72 -83.42
C THR A 55 -35.45 -27.93 -84.20
N ASN A 56 -34.16 -27.95 -84.52
CA ASN A 56 -33.56 -28.98 -85.37
C ASN A 56 -32.76 -30.01 -84.52
N PHE A 57 -32.39 -29.64 -83.30
CA PHE A 57 -31.74 -30.51 -82.33
C PHE A 57 -32.09 -30.15 -80.88
N THR A 58 -32.04 -31.11 -80.00
CA THR A 58 -32.12 -30.95 -78.54
C THR A 58 -30.95 -31.64 -77.89
N VAL A 59 -30.66 -31.27 -76.64
CA VAL A 59 -29.60 -31.90 -75.84
C VAL A 59 -30.11 -32.25 -74.46
N SER A 60 -29.80 -33.45 -73.98
CA SER A 60 -30.05 -33.85 -72.62
C SER A 60 -28.80 -34.55 -72.07
N GLY A 61 -28.14 -33.91 -71.08
CA GLY A 61 -26.82 -34.38 -70.66
C GLY A 61 -25.82 -34.35 -71.79
N THR A 62 -25.22 -35.48 -72.09
CA THR A 62 -24.30 -35.66 -73.24
C THR A 62 -25.01 -36.18 -74.52
N THR A 63 -26.34 -36.35 -74.50
CA THR A 63 -27.07 -36.87 -75.69
C THR A 63 -27.57 -35.73 -76.54
N LEU A 64 -26.98 -35.59 -77.72
CA LEU A 64 -27.46 -34.73 -78.82
C LEU A 64 -28.53 -35.52 -79.60
N THR A 65 -29.70 -34.96 -79.77
CA THR A 65 -30.77 -35.54 -80.57
C THR A 65 -31.15 -34.63 -81.71
N ILE A 66 -31.06 -35.13 -82.93
CA ILE A 66 -31.54 -34.44 -84.13
C ILE A 66 -33.04 -34.61 -84.23
N VAL A 67 -33.80 -33.53 -84.40
CA VAL A 67 -35.23 -33.51 -84.47
C VAL A 67 -35.69 -33.75 -85.90
N GLY A 68 -36.55 -34.77 -86.09
CA GLY A 68 -37.11 -35.06 -87.37
C GLY A 68 -36.49 -36.34 -87.98
N THR A 69 -35.92 -36.24 -89.16
CA THR A 69 -35.38 -37.35 -89.93
C THR A 69 -33.95 -37.70 -89.51
N ALA A 70 -33.63 -38.99 -89.49
CA ALA A 70 -32.23 -39.42 -89.23
C ALA A 70 -31.26 -38.80 -90.23
N VAL A 71 -30.03 -38.52 -89.74
CA VAL A 71 -29.00 -37.97 -90.60
C VAL A 71 -28.57 -38.99 -91.64
N ALA A 72 -28.64 -38.60 -92.93
CA ALA A 72 -28.39 -39.49 -94.01
C ALA A 72 -27.01 -40.15 -93.99
N SER A 73 -26.90 -41.37 -94.49
CA SER A 73 -25.61 -42.07 -94.63
C SER A 73 -24.60 -41.28 -95.47
N GLY A 74 -23.45 -40.97 -94.92
CA GLY A 74 -22.42 -40.19 -95.56
C GLY A 74 -22.41 -38.71 -95.18
N ASP A 75 -23.44 -38.20 -94.46
CA ASP A 75 -23.49 -36.89 -93.92
C ASP A 75 -22.59 -36.77 -92.70
N VAL A 76 -21.92 -35.57 -92.54
CA VAL A 76 -21.04 -35.33 -91.45
C VAL A 76 -21.69 -34.29 -90.54
N ILE A 77 -21.70 -34.61 -89.18
CA ILE A 77 -22.19 -33.73 -88.18
C ILE A 77 -21.00 -33.18 -87.34
N TYR A 78 -20.95 -31.88 -87.17
CA TYR A 78 -20.04 -31.22 -86.27
C TYR A 78 -20.84 -30.57 -85.13
N ALA A 79 -20.52 -30.92 -83.89
CA ALA A 79 -21.09 -30.27 -82.74
C ALA A 79 -19.98 -29.53 -81.97
N THR A 80 -19.87 -28.20 -82.17
CA THR A 80 -18.89 -27.39 -81.49
C THR A 80 -19.42 -26.79 -80.27
N HIS A 81 -18.79 -27.11 -79.11
CA HIS A 81 -19.12 -26.54 -77.83
C HIS A 81 -18.60 -25.08 -77.76
N ILE A 82 -19.53 -24.12 -77.61
CA ILE A 82 -19.20 -22.68 -77.60
C ILE A 82 -19.41 -22.09 -76.15
N SER A 83 -19.93 -22.88 -75.28
CA SER A 83 -20.11 -22.51 -73.84
C SER A 83 -18.96 -23.04 -73.01
N GLY A 84 -18.02 -22.25 -72.68
CA GLY A 84 -16.92 -22.59 -71.78
C GLY A 84 -17.03 -22.01 -70.39
N ALA A 85 -18.06 -21.27 -70.06
CA ALA A 85 -18.30 -20.82 -68.70
C ALA A 85 -19.13 -21.88 -67.97
N VAL A 86 -18.49 -22.82 -67.29
CA VAL A 86 -19.08 -23.35 -66.08
C VAL A 86 -19.33 -22.15 -65.19
N PRO A 87 -20.58 -21.83 -64.76
CA PRO A 87 -20.70 -20.92 -63.67
C PRO A 87 -19.87 -21.54 -62.53
N SER A 88 -18.67 -21.06 -62.25
CA SER A 88 -18.11 -21.22 -60.96
C SER A 88 -19.15 -20.61 -60.04
N THR A 89 -19.92 -21.41 -59.28
CA THR A 89 -20.43 -20.94 -58.04
C THR A 89 -19.18 -20.39 -57.34
N LEU A 90 -18.95 -19.06 -57.41
CA LEU A 90 -18.08 -18.42 -56.46
C LEU A 90 -18.53 -18.95 -55.12
N ALA A 91 -17.73 -19.80 -54.54
CA ALA A 91 -17.95 -20.15 -53.16
C ALA A 91 -18.19 -18.80 -52.45
N SER A 92 -19.38 -18.60 -51.91
CA SER A 92 -19.80 -17.34 -51.31
C SER A 92 -18.90 -16.94 -50.11
N LYS A 93 -17.86 -17.72 -49.94
CA LYS A 93 -16.84 -17.55 -48.86
C LYS A 93 -15.48 -18.09 -49.39
N VAL A 94 -14.42 -17.44 -48.98
CA VAL A 94 -13.09 -18.01 -49.04
C VAL A 94 -13.04 -19.08 -47.97
N ASP A 95 -12.89 -20.34 -48.37
CA ASP A 95 -12.71 -21.46 -47.42
C ASP A 95 -11.20 -21.55 -47.15
N VAL A 96 -10.83 -21.26 -45.94
CA VAL A 96 -9.45 -21.35 -45.41
C VAL A 96 -9.34 -22.48 -44.38
N ASN A 97 -10.31 -23.43 -44.41
CA ASN A 97 -10.34 -24.59 -43.50
C ASN A 97 -9.61 -25.77 -44.13
N GLY A 98 -8.47 -26.11 -43.55
CA GLY A 98 -7.67 -27.26 -43.96
C GLY A 98 -6.17 -26.98 -43.97
N VAL A 99 -5.40 -28.04 -43.89
CA VAL A 99 -3.93 -28.06 -43.64
C VAL A 99 -3.09 -27.26 -44.67
N SER A 100 -3.71 -26.69 -45.69
CA SER A 100 -3.05 -25.92 -46.74
C SER A 100 -3.75 -24.63 -47.11
N ASP A 101 -4.86 -24.28 -46.47
CA ASP A 101 -5.77 -23.24 -46.93
C ASP A 101 -5.64 -21.96 -46.04
N ALA A 102 -4.47 -21.37 -46.03
CA ALA A 102 -4.23 -20.06 -45.43
C ALA A 102 -4.34 -18.96 -46.50
N ILE A 103 -4.73 -17.75 -46.12
CA ILE A 103 -4.52 -16.56 -46.89
C ILE A 103 -3.04 -16.20 -46.78
N ILE A 104 -2.27 -16.47 -47.85
CA ILE A 104 -0.84 -16.18 -47.92
C ILE A 104 -0.66 -14.70 -48.25
N LEU A 105 0.16 -13.99 -47.44
CA LEU A 105 0.36 -12.55 -47.53
C LEU A 105 1.71 -12.16 -48.11
N ASP A 106 2.67 -13.08 -48.21
CA ASP A 106 4.02 -12.86 -48.71
C ASP A 106 4.49 -13.95 -49.72
N ALA A 107 5.68 -13.79 -50.28
CA ALA A 107 6.17 -14.63 -51.37
C ALA A 107 6.73 -15.99 -50.92
N ASP A 108 7.19 -16.13 -49.70
CA ASP A 108 7.73 -17.36 -49.12
C ASP A 108 6.68 -18.16 -48.33
N ALA A 109 5.44 -17.63 -48.23
CA ALA A 109 4.26 -18.27 -47.66
C ALA A 109 4.35 -18.54 -46.15
N ASP A 110 5.14 -17.78 -45.44
CA ASP A 110 5.30 -17.90 -43.99
C ASP A 110 4.52 -16.83 -43.18
N THR A 111 3.97 -15.82 -43.86
CA THR A 111 3.05 -14.81 -43.29
C THR A 111 1.62 -15.08 -43.77
N THR A 112 0.75 -15.48 -42.87
CA THR A 112 -0.59 -15.99 -43.23
C THR A 112 -1.68 -15.58 -42.25
N ILE A 113 -2.94 -15.66 -42.75
CA ILE A 113 -4.13 -15.76 -41.89
C ILE A 113 -4.74 -17.13 -42.15
N SER A 114 -4.91 -17.94 -41.11
CA SER A 114 -5.40 -19.30 -41.19
C SER A 114 -6.48 -19.60 -40.16
N ALA A 115 -7.21 -20.70 -40.35
CA ALA A 115 -8.13 -21.28 -39.42
C ALA A 115 -7.89 -22.81 -39.40
N ASP A 116 -6.65 -23.20 -39.15
CA ASP A 116 -6.18 -24.58 -39.13
C ASP A 116 -6.60 -25.34 -37.83
N THR A 117 -7.04 -24.58 -36.85
CA THR A 117 -7.69 -25.09 -35.63
C THR A 117 -9.17 -24.71 -35.64
N ASP A 118 -10.06 -25.64 -35.30
CA ASP A 118 -11.50 -25.42 -35.29
C ASP A 118 -11.87 -24.26 -34.31
N ASP A 119 -12.74 -23.37 -34.76
CA ASP A 119 -13.19 -22.18 -34.04
C ASP A 119 -12.07 -21.17 -33.65
N GLN A 120 -10.91 -21.21 -34.37
CA GLN A 120 -9.77 -20.30 -34.14
C GLN A 120 -9.33 -19.61 -35.46
N ILE A 121 -8.97 -18.34 -35.37
CA ILE A 121 -8.30 -17.60 -36.44
C ILE A 121 -6.89 -17.28 -35.99
N ASP A 122 -5.90 -17.71 -36.78
CA ASP A 122 -4.49 -17.48 -36.50
C ASP A 122 -3.87 -16.50 -37.50
N PHE A 123 -3.01 -15.63 -36.99
CA PHE A 123 -2.17 -14.71 -37.74
C PHE A 123 -0.72 -15.18 -37.56
N LYS A 124 -0.07 -15.57 -38.66
CA LYS A 124 1.32 -16.04 -38.63
C LYS A 124 2.24 -15.01 -39.27
N ALA A 125 3.44 -14.87 -38.71
CA ALA A 125 4.54 -14.16 -39.29
C ALA A 125 5.82 -14.99 -39.11
N GLY A 126 6.57 -15.22 -40.19
CA GLY A 126 7.76 -16.08 -40.18
C GLY A 126 7.43 -17.52 -39.76
N GLY A 127 6.26 -18.03 -40.16
CA GLY A 127 5.79 -19.38 -39.85
C GLY A 127 5.30 -19.63 -38.42
N THR A 128 5.27 -18.58 -37.57
CA THR A 128 4.87 -18.68 -36.16
C THR A 128 3.56 -17.91 -35.89
N ASP A 129 2.65 -18.46 -35.09
CA ASP A 129 1.44 -17.76 -34.67
C ASP A 129 1.81 -16.61 -33.75
N VAL A 130 1.60 -15.36 -34.20
CA VAL A 130 1.84 -14.14 -33.42
C VAL A 130 0.56 -13.65 -32.74
N MET A 131 -0.60 -14.00 -33.29
CA MET A 131 -1.91 -13.68 -32.73
C MET A 131 -2.92 -14.77 -33.07
N SER A 132 -3.70 -15.18 -32.08
CA SER A 132 -4.80 -16.13 -32.23
C SER A 132 -6.09 -15.57 -31.61
N MET A 133 -7.21 -15.74 -32.29
CA MET A 133 -8.53 -15.30 -31.87
C MET A 133 -9.51 -16.46 -31.82
N THR A 134 -10.16 -16.66 -30.68
CA THR A 134 -11.22 -17.66 -30.44
C THR A 134 -12.51 -16.97 -30.03
N ALA A 135 -13.59 -17.75 -29.85
CA ALA A 135 -14.86 -17.24 -29.33
C ALA A 135 -14.75 -16.63 -27.92
N THR A 136 -13.74 -17.01 -27.15
CA THR A 136 -13.56 -16.60 -25.74
C THR A 136 -12.41 -15.62 -25.49
N GLY A 137 -11.53 -15.39 -26.46
CA GLY A 137 -10.40 -14.52 -26.25
C GLY A 137 -9.52 -14.25 -27.44
N LEU A 138 -8.66 -13.26 -27.25
CA LEU A 138 -7.57 -12.90 -28.15
C LEU A 138 -6.25 -13.18 -27.41
N THR A 139 -5.37 -13.96 -28.02
CA THR A 139 -4.01 -14.23 -27.54
C THR A 139 -3.01 -13.57 -28.48
N ILE A 140 -2.03 -12.86 -27.93
CA ILE A 140 -0.88 -12.28 -28.65
C ILE A 140 0.38 -12.89 -28.01
N ASN A 141 1.17 -13.62 -28.80
CA ASN A 141 2.27 -14.44 -28.30
C ASN A 141 3.54 -13.64 -28.01
N ASP A 142 3.68 -12.46 -28.62
CA ASP A 142 4.81 -11.55 -28.41
C ASP A 142 4.33 -10.19 -27.88
N GLY A 143 5.28 -9.30 -27.54
CA GLY A 143 4.96 -7.97 -27.03
C GLY A 143 4.08 -7.15 -27.97
N THR A 144 3.13 -6.41 -27.42
CA THR A 144 2.20 -5.57 -28.15
C THR A 144 2.46 -4.09 -27.86
N THR A 145 2.49 -3.27 -28.90
CA THR A 145 2.47 -1.82 -28.77
C THR A 145 1.17 -1.28 -29.33
N ILE A 146 0.42 -0.55 -28.50
CA ILE A 146 -0.79 0.16 -28.91
C ILE A 146 -0.46 1.65 -28.88
N THR A 147 -0.63 2.36 -30.00
CA THR A 147 -0.25 3.77 -30.14
C THR A 147 -1.43 4.59 -30.63
N THR A 148 -1.71 5.72 -30.00
CA THR A 148 -2.60 6.77 -30.50
C THR A 148 -1.77 8.00 -30.89
N ALA A 149 -2.24 8.77 -31.87
CA ALA A 149 -1.56 10.00 -32.34
C ALA A 149 -2.17 11.27 -31.68
N ASP A 150 -3.17 11.12 -30.87
CA ASP A 150 -3.94 12.20 -30.26
C ASP A 150 -4.14 11.96 -28.74
N ASN A 151 -5.02 12.72 -28.10
CA ASN A 151 -5.30 12.66 -26.67
C ASN A 151 -6.45 11.69 -26.31
N THR A 152 -6.85 10.79 -27.22
CA THR A 152 -7.85 9.77 -26.92
C THR A 152 -7.24 8.62 -26.11
N ASP A 153 -8.10 7.87 -25.43
CA ASP A 153 -7.67 6.71 -24.65
C ASP A 153 -7.02 5.67 -25.54
N THR A 154 -5.77 5.34 -25.26
CA THR A 154 -5.02 4.31 -26.00
C THR A 154 -5.53 2.90 -25.71
N LEU A 155 -5.93 2.65 -24.48
CA LEU A 155 -6.52 1.38 -24.04
C LEU A 155 -7.63 1.66 -23.03
N SER A 156 -8.84 1.18 -23.29
CA SER A 156 -9.95 1.22 -22.36
C SER A 156 -10.37 -0.21 -21.99
N LEU A 157 -10.41 -0.52 -20.71
CA LEU A 157 -10.93 -1.77 -20.16
C LEU A 157 -12.29 -1.50 -19.53
N ILE A 158 -13.36 -2.01 -20.13
CA ILE A 158 -14.73 -1.70 -19.73
C ILE A 158 -15.47 -3.01 -19.41
N SER A 159 -16.04 -3.10 -18.19
CA SER A 159 -17.04 -4.11 -17.84
C SER A 159 -18.43 -3.50 -17.83
N THR A 160 -19.39 -4.18 -18.39
CA THR A 160 -20.82 -3.83 -18.33
C THR A 160 -21.61 -4.75 -17.41
N ASP A 161 -20.89 -5.57 -16.63
CA ASP A 161 -21.52 -6.45 -15.65
C ASP A 161 -22.19 -5.65 -14.54
N ALA A 162 -23.41 -6.08 -14.16
CA ALA A 162 -24.24 -5.39 -13.17
C ALA A 162 -24.19 -6.04 -11.78
N ASP A 163 -23.44 -7.13 -11.62
CA ASP A 163 -23.32 -7.81 -10.33
C ASP A 163 -22.31 -7.10 -9.38
N ALA A 164 -22.12 -7.65 -8.18
CA ALA A 164 -21.26 -7.07 -7.17
C ALA A 164 -19.79 -7.54 -7.26
N ASN A 165 -19.43 -8.35 -8.26
CA ASN A 165 -18.08 -8.83 -8.44
C ASN A 165 -17.18 -7.77 -9.08
N SER A 166 -15.86 -7.89 -8.91
CA SER A 166 -14.91 -6.94 -9.46
C SER A 166 -14.75 -7.07 -10.98
N GLY A 167 -14.78 -5.96 -11.68
CA GLY A 167 -14.45 -5.83 -13.10
C GLY A 167 -14.49 -4.37 -13.54
N PRO A 168 -13.72 -3.99 -14.59
CA PRO A 168 -12.76 -4.81 -15.36
C PRO A 168 -11.50 -5.13 -14.55
N ASN A 169 -10.87 -6.26 -14.84
CA ASN A 169 -9.63 -6.69 -14.21
C ASN A 169 -8.44 -6.57 -15.17
N LEU A 170 -7.31 -6.08 -14.64
CA LEU A 170 -6.00 -6.17 -15.31
C LEU A 170 -5.13 -7.15 -14.52
N LEU A 171 -4.80 -8.29 -15.12
CA LEU A 171 -3.92 -9.30 -14.55
C LEU A 171 -2.52 -9.12 -15.13
N LEU A 172 -1.53 -8.92 -14.26
CA LEU A 172 -0.11 -9.01 -14.59
C LEU A 172 0.40 -10.32 -14.00
N ASP A 173 0.60 -11.33 -14.82
CA ASP A 173 0.99 -12.68 -14.43
C ASP A 173 2.40 -13.00 -14.93
N ARG A 174 3.30 -13.33 -14.02
CA ARG A 174 4.62 -13.87 -14.32
C ARG A 174 4.61 -15.38 -14.09
N ASN A 175 4.22 -16.15 -15.08
CA ASN A 175 4.25 -17.61 -15.04
C ASN A 175 5.68 -18.14 -15.28
N SER A 176 6.53 -18.12 -14.22
CA SER A 176 7.90 -18.59 -14.27
C SER A 176 8.01 -20.02 -13.75
N SER A 177 8.76 -20.87 -14.44
CA SER A 177 9.10 -22.23 -13.96
C SER A 177 10.24 -22.23 -12.92
N SER A 178 10.88 -21.10 -12.68
CA SER A 178 11.95 -20.91 -11.69
C SER A 178 11.69 -19.58 -10.98
N THR A 179 11.01 -19.66 -9.85
CA THR A 179 10.72 -18.52 -8.98
C THR A 179 11.80 -18.36 -7.93
N ALA A 180 12.10 -17.13 -7.54
CA ALA A 180 13.02 -16.80 -6.47
C ALA A 180 12.56 -15.55 -5.72
N ASN A 181 12.97 -15.44 -4.45
CA ASN A 181 12.76 -14.24 -3.65
C ASN A 181 13.30 -13.00 -4.36
N GLN A 182 12.55 -11.90 -4.30
CA GLN A 182 12.80 -10.63 -4.99
C GLN A 182 12.58 -10.65 -6.51
N ASP A 183 12.06 -11.73 -7.08
CA ASP A 183 11.60 -11.71 -8.46
C ASP A 183 10.50 -10.68 -8.68
N VAL A 184 10.65 -9.85 -9.72
CA VAL A 184 9.63 -8.87 -10.10
C VAL A 184 8.47 -9.60 -10.76
N ILE A 185 7.26 -9.47 -10.21
CA ILE A 185 6.03 -10.06 -10.77
C ILE A 185 5.54 -9.21 -11.94
N GLY A 186 5.48 -7.89 -11.73
CA GLY A 186 5.04 -6.96 -12.76
C GLY A 186 5.38 -5.52 -12.42
N VAL A 187 5.44 -4.69 -13.45
CA VAL A 187 5.73 -3.26 -13.34
C VAL A 187 4.76 -2.46 -14.22
N ILE A 188 4.19 -1.39 -13.67
CA ILE A 188 3.51 -0.35 -14.44
C ILE A 188 4.41 0.87 -14.42
N THR A 189 4.91 1.29 -15.58
CA THR A 189 5.85 2.40 -15.73
C THR A 189 5.18 3.59 -16.42
N TYR A 190 5.31 4.76 -15.80
CA TYR A 190 4.96 6.05 -16.41
C TYR A 190 6.24 6.70 -16.95
N ARG A 191 6.39 6.70 -18.26
CA ARG A 191 7.56 7.20 -18.97
C ARG A 191 7.24 8.48 -19.71
N GLY A 192 8.17 9.41 -19.71
CA GLY A 192 8.11 10.65 -20.49
C GLY A 192 9.47 10.96 -21.10
N ARG A 193 9.60 12.17 -21.65
CA ARG A 193 10.89 12.71 -22.15
C ARG A 193 11.29 13.92 -21.32
N ASN A 194 12.60 14.04 -21.06
CA ASN A 194 13.18 15.25 -20.48
C ASN A 194 13.40 16.33 -21.57
N ASP A 195 13.90 17.50 -21.17
CA ASP A 195 14.20 18.63 -22.06
C ASP A 195 15.29 18.34 -23.10
N ALA A 196 16.16 17.34 -22.86
CA ALA A 196 17.14 16.84 -23.82
C ALA A 196 16.56 15.78 -24.77
N GLY A 197 15.25 15.47 -24.68
CA GLY A 197 14.58 14.47 -25.51
C GLY A 197 14.86 13.01 -25.13
N GLN A 198 15.51 12.76 -23.99
CA GLN A 198 15.79 11.42 -23.50
C GLN A 198 14.56 10.81 -22.81
N GLU A 199 14.33 9.52 -23.01
CA GLU A 199 13.29 8.78 -22.31
C GLU A 199 13.67 8.57 -20.84
N VAL A 200 12.73 8.86 -19.95
CA VAL A 200 12.91 8.77 -18.50
C VAL A 200 11.68 8.12 -17.86
N ASP A 201 11.90 7.15 -17.00
CA ASP A 201 10.87 6.54 -16.16
C ASP A 201 10.65 7.45 -14.95
N TYR A 202 9.50 8.15 -14.92
CA TYR A 202 9.20 9.11 -13.87
C TYR A 202 8.55 8.47 -12.65
N VAL A 203 7.68 7.44 -12.86
CA VAL A 203 7.00 6.71 -11.80
C VAL A 203 6.94 5.23 -12.15
N GLN A 204 7.11 4.36 -11.17
CA GLN A 204 6.87 2.93 -11.30
C GLN A 204 6.04 2.39 -10.13
N LEU A 205 5.07 1.55 -10.46
CA LEU A 205 4.40 0.66 -9.53
C LEU A 205 4.97 -0.74 -9.77
N GLU A 206 5.60 -1.32 -8.78
CA GLU A 206 6.32 -2.60 -8.90
C GLU A 206 5.82 -3.58 -7.83
N SER A 207 5.57 -4.83 -8.23
CA SER A 207 5.30 -5.94 -7.31
C SER A 207 6.39 -6.99 -7.42
N ARG A 208 6.82 -7.53 -6.27
CA ARG A 208 7.84 -8.58 -6.15
C ARG A 208 7.39 -9.71 -5.26
N LEU A 209 7.96 -10.89 -5.48
CA LEU A 209 7.91 -11.98 -4.52
C LEU A 209 8.74 -11.61 -3.28
N GLY A 210 8.13 -11.63 -2.11
CA GLY A 210 8.81 -11.50 -0.82
C GLY A 210 9.34 -12.85 -0.34
N ASP A 211 8.46 -13.84 -0.36
CA ASP A 211 8.74 -15.27 -0.12
C ASP A 211 7.94 -16.09 -1.15
N GLU A 212 8.60 -17.01 -1.86
CA GLU A 212 7.97 -17.91 -2.84
C GLU A 212 7.60 -19.27 -2.26
N THR A 213 7.86 -19.51 -0.98
CA THR A 213 7.66 -20.81 -0.34
C THR A 213 6.17 -21.15 -0.20
N ASP A 214 5.77 -22.32 -0.72
CA ASP A 214 4.38 -22.81 -0.66
C ASP A 214 3.84 -22.84 0.79
N GLY A 215 2.74 -22.11 1.03
CA GLY A 215 2.08 -21.98 2.32
C GLY A 215 2.59 -20.82 3.20
N THR A 216 3.61 -20.09 2.77
CA THR A 216 4.15 -18.90 3.47
C THR A 216 4.45 -17.74 2.51
N GLU A 217 3.75 -17.71 1.37
CA GLU A 217 3.99 -16.74 0.30
C GLU A 217 3.81 -15.31 0.79
N ASP A 218 4.81 -14.47 0.54
CA ASP A 218 4.79 -13.05 0.81
C ASP A 218 5.00 -12.21 -0.45
N ALA A 219 4.51 -10.99 -0.45
CA ALA A 219 4.72 -10.04 -1.53
C ALA A 219 5.24 -8.70 -1.03
N ASN A 220 6.03 -8.04 -1.87
CA ASN A 220 6.42 -6.66 -1.70
C ASN A 220 5.79 -5.80 -2.79
N PHE A 221 5.27 -4.65 -2.43
CA PHE A 221 4.79 -3.64 -3.37
C PHE A 221 5.58 -2.35 -3.19
N LYS A 222 5.98 -1.71 -4.30
CA LYS A 222 6.77 -0.49 -4.30
C LYS A 222 6.17 0.56 -5.21
N LEU A 223 6.05 1.79 -4.69
CA LEU A 223 5.84 2.99 -5.48
C LEU A 223 7.16 3.74 -5.57
N LYS A 224 7.70 3.83 -6.77
CA LYS A 224 8.93 4.56 -7.05
C LYS A 224 8.63 5.84 -7.80
N HIS A 225 9.37 6.88 -7.49
CA HIS A 225 9.25 8.20 -8.10
C HIS A 225 10.63 8.76 -8.43
N MET A 226 10.75 9.48 -9.57
CA MET A 226 11.98 10.15 -9.97
C MET A 226 12.28 11.33 -9.05
N ASN A 227 13.43 11.29 -8.38
CA ASN A 227 13.93 12.38 -7.56
C ASN A 227 15.41 12.62 -7.89
N ALA A 228 15.73 13.86 -8.28
CA ALA A 228 17.10 14.29 -8.62
C ALA A 228 17.84 13.33 -9.56
N GLY A 229 17.14 12.84 -10.60
CA GLY A 229 17.72 11.96 -11.63
C GLY A 229 17.85 10.48 -11.24
N THR A 230 17.27 10.08 -10.12
CA THR A 230 17.26 8.70 -9.64
C THR A 230 15.83 8.27 -9.29
N LEU A 231 15.45 7.06 -9.67
CA LEU A 231 14.17 6.48 -9.31
C LEU A 231 14.26 5.95 -7.87
N ARG A 232 13.50 6.56 -6.93
CA ARG A 232 13.54 6.35 -5.50
C ARG A 232 12.27 5.69 -4.97
N GLU A 233 12.36 4.92 -3.89
CA GLU A 233 11.23 4.24 -3.24
C GLU A 233 10.54 5.17 -2.25
N TYR A 234 9.34 5.65 -2.62
CA TYR A 234 8.49 6.53 -1.78
C TYR A 234 7.57 5.76 -0.86
N ILE A 235 7.07 4.62 -1.34
CA ILE A 235 6.29 3.67 -0.54
C ILE A 235 6.87 2.28 -0.81
N SER A 236 7.15 1.56 0.25
CA SER A 236 7.57 0.16 0.23
C SER A 236 6.73 -0.63 1.22
N THR A 237 6.29 -1.83 0.83
CA THR A 237 5.57 -2.74 1.73
C THR A 237 6.23 -4.10 1.74
N ASN A 238 6.21 -4.76 2.87
CA ASN A 238 6.57 -6.15 3.04
C ASN A 238 5.59 -6.82 4.03
N HIS A 239 5.81 -8.07 4.40
CA HIS A 239 4.95 -8.79 5.34
C HIS A 239 4.87 -8.16 6.74
N ALA A 240 5.81 -7.33 7.13
CA ALA A 240 5.92 -6.78 8.49
C ALA A 240 5.49 -5.31 8.59
N GLU A 241 5.61 -4.53 7.51
CA GLU A 241 5.42 -3.08 7.58
C GLU A 241 5.05 -2.43 6.25
N ILE A 242 4.56 -1.20 6.36
CA ILE A 242 4.46 -0.23 5.27
C ILE A 242 5.42 0.89 5.60
N CYS A 243 6.48 1.05 4.81
CA CYS A 243 7.43 2.13 4.94
C CYS A 243 7.12 3.26 3.96
N LEU A 244 7.08 4.48 4.46
CA LEU A 244 7.07 5.70 3.66
C LEU A 244 8.47 6.28 3.73
N ASN A 245 9.07 6.62 2.56
CA ASN A 245 10.42 7.16 2.48
C ASN A 245 11.51 6.15 2.90
N GLU A 246 11.45 4.93 2.32
CA GLU A 246 12.37 3.80 2.60
C GLU A 246 13.86 4.17 2.50
N GLU A 247 14.21 5.09 1.62
CA GLU A 247 15.60 5.50 1.40
C GLU A 247 16.06 6.66 2.30
N SER A 248 15.28 7.02 3.32
CA SER A 248 15.60 8.11 4.28
C SER A 248 15.98 9.42 3.56
N LEU A 249 15.21 9.80 2.58
CA LEU A 249 15.41 11.06 1.84
C LEU A 249 14.90 12.25 2.65
N ASP A 250 15.35 13.44 2.33
CA ASP A 250 14.73 14.69 2.78
C ASP A 250 13.37 14.87 2.05
N LEU A 251 12.40 14.05 2.49
CA LEU A 251 11.06 13.95 1.92
C LEU A 251 10.03 13.94 3.05
N ASP A 252 9.33 15.03 3.19
CA ASP A 252 8.31 15.21 4.23
C ASP A 252 7.08 14.34 4.00
N PHE A 253 6.51 13.87 5.11
CA PHE A 253 5.19 13.26 5.11
C PHE A 253 4.18 14.17 5.81
N ARG A 254 3.10 14.52 5.10
CA ARG A 254 2.09 15.44 5.59
C ARG A 254 0.68 14.90 5.40
N VAL A 255 -0.14 15.01 6.44
CA VAL A 255 -1.59 14.81 6.39
C VAL A 255 -2.25 16.15 6.69
N GLU A 256 -3.11 16.59 5.79
CA GLU A 256 -3.89 17.81 5.95
C GLU A 256 -5.29 17.48 6.47
N SER A 257 -5.86 18.37 7.24
CA SER A 257 -7.29 18.38 7.57
C SER A 257 -7.99 19.51 6.83
N ASN A 258 -9.32 19.60 6.99
CA ASN A 258 -10.11 20.66 6.35
C ASN A 258 -9.64 22.09 6.68
N ALA A 259 -9.00 22.30 7.83
CA ALA A 259 -8.62 23.63 8.32
C ALA A 259 -7.14 23.72 8.73
N ASN A 260 -6.38 22.64 8.68
CA ASN A 260 -4.99 22.63 9.12
C ASN A 260 -4.14 21.80 8.14
N GLU A 261 -3.18 22.45 7.49
CA GLU A 261 -2.25 21.80 6.57
C GLU A 261 -1.21 20.91 7.27
N TYR A 262 -1.04 21.07 8.58
CA TYR A 262 -0.12 20.28 9.43
C TYR A 262 -0.85 19.44 10.46
N ALA A 263 -1.98 18.82 10.10
CA ALA A 263 -2.71 17.95 11.04
C ALA A 263 -1.81 16.83 11.58
N LEU A 264 -0.99 16.23 10.72
CA LEU A 264 0.19 15.44 11.05
C LEU A 264 1.29 15.79 10.05
N TYR A 265 2.47 16.08 10.54
CA TYR A 265 3.62 16.42 9.72
C TYR A 265 4.89 15.75 10.25
N VAL A 266 5.61 15.07 9.37
CA VAL A 266 6.96 14.56 9.62
C VAL A 266 7.89 15.35 8.72
N ASP A 267 8.72 16.18 9.30
CA ASP A 267 9.79 16.93 8.63
C ASP A 267 11.03 16.03 8.58
N ALA A 268 11.31 15.48 7.41
CA ALA A 268 12.42 14.56 7.23
C ALA A 268 13.80 15.26 7.27
N GLY A 269 13.85 16.56 6.93
CA GLY A 269 15.08 17.34 6.94
C GLY A 269 15.55 17.70 8.35
N SER A 270 14.63 17.75 9.31
CA SER A 270 14.90 18.14 10.70
C SER A 270 14.73 16.99 11.71
N ASP A 271 14.25 15.81 11.27
CA ASP A 271 13.89 14.66 12.11
C ASP A 271 12.82 15.02 13.18
N GLU A 272 11.80 15.79 12.78
CA GLU A 272 10.80 16.34 13.69
C GLU A 272 9.38 15.88 13.33
N VAL A 273 8.51 15.73 14.35
CA VAL A 273 7.09 15.38 14.17
C VAL A 273 6.20 16.45 14.76
N GLY A 274 5.31 17.02 13.95
CA GLY A 274 4.30 17.99 14.33
C GLY A 274 2.89 17.43 14.33
N LEU A 275 2.08 17.80 15.32
CA LEU A 275 0.65 17.64 15.35
C LEU A 275 -0.01 19.00 15.45
N GLY A 276 -0.70 19.41 14.41
CA GLY A 276 -1.33 20.73 14.32
C GLY A 276 -0.40 21.87 13.94
N VAL A 277 0.88 21.61 13.70
CA VAL A 277 1.92 22.63 13.49
C VAL A 277 3.05 22.12 12.61
N ASN A 278 3.72 23.04 11.88
CA ASN A 278 5.06 22.79 11.37
C ASN A 278 6.02 22.75 12.58
N PRO A 279 6.70 21.59 12.83
CA PRO A 279 7.47 21.41 14.06
C PRO A 279 8.68 22.33 14.15
N SER A 280 9.16 22.55 15.37
CA SER A 280 10.42 23.21 15.71
C SER A 280 11.11 22.46 16.84
N TYR A 281 10.65 21.27 17.14
CA TYR A 281 11.15 20.34 18.16
C TYR A 281 10.86 18.93 17.69
N HIS A 282 11.64 17.95 18.10
CA HIS A 282 11.47 16.54 17.70
C HIS A 282 10.04 16.00 17.84
N PHE A 283 9.30 16.48 18.84
CA PHE A 283 7.85 16.25 18.95
C PHE A 283 7.17 17.56 19.35
N HIS A 284 6.38 18.14 18.45
CA HIS A 284 5.72 19.42 18.66
C HIS A 284 4.22 19.29 18.44
N THR A 285 3.42 19.61 19.46
CA THR A 285 1.96 19.70 19.35
C THR A 285 1.49 21.11 19.57
N GLN A 286 0.61 21.63 18.71
CA GLN A 286 0.04 22.95 18.84
C GLN A 286 -1.42 22.96 18.41
N ASP A 287 -2.26 23.62 19.23
CA ASP A 287 -3.64 23.94 18.88
C ASP A 287 -3.99 25.35 19.38
N SER A 288 -4.89 26.00 18.69
CA SER A 288 -5.47 27.30 19.08
C SER A 288 -6.85 27.15 19.77
N ALA A 289 -7.39 25.93 19.84
CA ALA A 289 -8.65 25.66 20.52
C ALA A 289 -8.54 25.88 22.03
N ASN A 290 -9.64 26.29 22.67
CA ASN A 290 -9.74 26.43 24.12
C ASN A 290 -10.07 25.07 24.77
N ASP A 291 -9.22 24.06 24.49
CA ASP A 291 -9.41 22.67 24.94
C ASP A 291 -8.06 22.04 25.26
N LEU A 292 -8.07 20.74 25.61
CA LEU A 292 -6.87 19.95 25.89
C LEU A 292 -6.13 19.62 24.56
N ILE A 293 -4.85 19.96 24.51
CA ILE A 293 -4.00 19.64 23.33
C ILE A 293 -3.62 18.16 23.31
N ALA A 294 -3.41 17.55 24.48
CA ALA A 294 -3.06 16.15 24.63
C ALA A 294 -3.61 15.55 25.91
N MET A 295 -4.05 14.31 25.85
CA MET A 295 -4.46 13.53 27.01
C MET A 295 -3.80 12.16 26.98
N HIS A 296 -3.07 11.81 28.05
CA HIS A 296 -2.53 10.47 28.26
C HIS A 296 -3.43 9.73 29.24
N HIS A 297 -4.13 8.70 28.76
CA HIS A 297 -5.12 7.97 29.55
C HIS A 297 -4.79 6.48 29.60
N ASN A 298 -4.43 5.99 30.80
CA ASN A 298 -4.25 4.59 31.07
C ASN A 298 -5.53 4.00 31.68
N THR A 299 -6.11 3.01 31.03
CA THR A 299 -7.38 2.38 31.43
C THR A 299 -7.20 1.11 32.27
N ALA A 300 -5.97 0.77 32.68
CA ALA A 300 -5.72 -0.39 33.51
C ALA A 300 -6.39 -0.23 34.90
N THR A 301 -7.05 -1.29 35.35
CA THR A 301 -7.81 -1.30 36.63
C THR A 301 -7.16 -2.16 37.73
N SER A 302 -6.04 -2.82 37.42
CA SER A 302 -5.34 -3.71 38.36
C SER A 302 -3.83 -3.71 38.08
N GLY A 303 -3.04 -4.07 39.08
CA GLY A 303 -1.58 -4.01 39.06
C GLY A 303 -1.05 -2.60 39.30
N ASN A 304 0.23 -2.38 39.01
CA ASN A 304 0.83 -1.05 39.03
C ASN A 304 0.46 -0.31 37.74
N VAL A 305 -0.25 0.79 37.84
CA VAL A 305 -0.71 1.59 36.69
C VAL A 305 0.21 2.79 36.54
N TYR A 306 0.87 2.87 35.41
CA TYR A 306 1.83 3.93 35.10
C TYR A 306 1.21 4.93 34.09
N GLY A 307 1.56 6.22 34.26
CA GLY A 307 1.20 7.30 33.34
C GLY A 307 2.38 7.68 32.45
N LEU A 308 2.84 8.94 32.56
CA LEU A 308 3.99 9.47 31.81
C LEU A 308 5.26 9.26 32.61
N GLN A 309 6.27 8.64 32.01
CA GLN A 309 7.64 8.59 32.50
C GLN A 309 8.51 9.51 31.64
N ILE A 310 9.34 10.31 32.28
CA ILE A 310 10.35 11.17 31.63
C ILE A 310 11.68 10.87 32.29
N ASP A 311 12.67 10.43 31.49
CA ASP A 311 14.00 10.09 31.97
C ASP A 311 15.09 10.63 31.04
N PHE A 312 16.31 10.74 31.56
CA PHE A 312 17.53 11.01 30.81
C PHE A 312 18.42 9.77 30.82
N SER A 313 19.00 9.44 29.68
CA SER A 313 20.00 8.37 29.60
C SER A 313 21.37 8.75 30.23
N SER A 314 21.56 10.02 30.50
CA SER A 314 22.77 10.56 31.10
C SER A 314 22.60 10.81 32.60
N THR A 315 23.71 10.86 33.35
CA THR A 315 23.75 11.14 34.78
C THR A 315 23.59 12.63 35.14
N VAL A 316 22.77 13.37 34.34
CA VAL A 316 22.53 14.81 34.59
C VAL A 316 21.78 14.97 35.91
N ASN A 317 22.42 15.64 36.89
CA ASN A 317 21.87 15.91 38.20
C ASN A 317 22.23 17.35 38.60
N ASP A 318 21.58 18.32 37.96
CA ASP A 318 21.89 19.75 38.13
C ASP A 318 20.62 20.59 38.32
N GLY A 319 20.80 21.85 38.66
CA GLY A 319 19.70 22.82 38.82
C GLY A 319 19.37 23.59 37.54
N THR A 320 19.87 23.19 36.37
CA THR A 320 19.66 23.86 35.09
C THR A 320 18.91 23.01 34.08
N SER A 321 19.13 21.67 34.10
CA SER A 321 18.38 20.68 33.29
C SER A 321 17.06 20.33 34.00
N TYR A 322 15.99 20.07 33.25
CA TYR A 322 14.68 19.80 33.82
C TYR A 322 13.97 18.63 33.12
N PHE A 323 13.30 17.79 33.89
CA PHE A 323 12.41 16.74 33.40
C PHE A 323 11.08 17.30 32.90
N PHE A 324 10.54 18.31 33.61
CA PHE A 324 9.25 18.89 33.30
C PHE A 324 9.28 20.40 33.52
N ARG A 325 8.76 21.17 32.58
CA ARG A 325 8.71 22.62 32.65
C ARG A 325 7.41 23.16 32.06
N CYS A 326 6.66 23.91 32.89
CA CYS A 326 5.49 24.66 32.45
C CYS A 326 5.86 26.10 32.21
N MET A 327 5.63 26.59 31.02
CA MET A 327 5.93 27.95 30.63
C MET A 327 4.64 28.74 30.39
N GLY A 328 4.69 30.02 30.57
CA GLY A 328 3.64 30.97 30.22
C GLY A 328 4.20 32.15 29.49
N ASN A 329 3.34 33.08 29.04
CA ASN A 329 3.72 34.29 28.34
C ASN A 329 4.64 34.00 27.15
N ASP A 330 4.18 33.13 26.26
CA ASP A 330 4.89 32.71 25.05
C ASP A 330 6.34 32.27 25.35
N ARG A 331 6.47 31.34 26.30
CA ARG A 331 7.74 30.77 26.77
C ARG A 331 8.72 31.77 27.44
N ALA A 332 8.25 32.95 27.78
CA ALA A 332 9.08 33.94 28.46
C ALA A 332 9.15 33.75 29.98
N THR A 333 8.19 33.01 30.58
CA THR A 333 8.09 32.88 32.03
C THR A 333 7.90 31.41 32.44
N ALA A 334 8.86 30.86 33.19
CA ALA A 334 8.68 29.57 33.84
C ALA A 334 7.67 29.69 35.00
N ARG A 335 6.63 28.86 35.00
CA ARG A 335 5.59 28.84 36.04
C ARG A 335 5.80 27.73 37.05
N PHE A 336 6.23 26.57 36.56
CA PHE A 336 6.49 25.38 37.35
C PHE A 336 7.57 24.53 36.68
N GLN A 337 8.51 23.99 37.45
CA GLN A 337 9.63 23.21 36.94
C GLN A 337 9.95 22.04 37.89
N VAL A 338 10.36 20.92 37.33
CA VAL A 338 11.00 19.81 38.03
C VAL A 338 12.37 19.61 37.40
N PHE A 339 13.40 19.94 38.15
CA PHE A 339 14.80 19.85 37.70
C PHE A 339 15.33 18.42 37.76
N SER A 340 16.40 18.16 37.04
CA SER A 340 17.06 16.85 36.99
C SER A 340 17.61 16.40 38.36
N ASN A 341 17.94 17.35 39.24
CA ASN A 341 18.38 17.09 40.63
C ASN A 341 17.22 16.82 41.61
N GLY A 342 15.97 16.72 41.13
CA GLY A 342 14.77 16.50 41.94
C GLY A 342 14.21 17.76 42.63
N ASN A 343 14.79 18.94 42.43
CA ASN A 343 14.22 20.19 42.92
C ASN A 343 12.95 20.56 42.16
N VAL A 344 11.97 21.06 42.90
CA VAL A 344 10.69 21.52 42.31
C VAL A 344 10.56 23.00 42.64
N GLU A 345 10.32 23.80 41.59
CA GLU A 345 10.14 25.26 41.72
C GLU A 345 8.78 25.69 41.16
N SER A 346 8.14 26.61 41.84
CA SER A 346 6.97 27.34 41.38
C SER A 346 7.26 28.83 41.46
N ALA A 347 6.93 29.58 40.40
CA ALA A 347 7.19 31.02 40.30
C ALA A 347 6.59 31.83 41.46
N THR A 348 5.55 31.31 42.13
CA THR A 348 4.85 31.99 43.24
C THR A 348 5.09 31.32 44.59
N ASN A 349 5.88 30.23 44.62
CA ASN A 349 6.08 29.41 45.83
C ASN A 349 4.74 29.01 46.49
N SER A 350 3.70 28.78 45.69
CA SER A 350 2.37 28.47 46.19
C SER A 350 2.01 27.00 45.86
N TYR A 351 1.83 26.20 46.90
CA TYR A 351 1.38 24.84 46.86
C TYR A 351 0.10 24.72 47.66
N GLY A 352 -1.04 24.59 47.02
CA GLY A 352 -2.36 24.48 47.64
C GLY A 352 -2.85 23.05 47.71
N SER A 353 -3.76 22.80 48.61
CA SER A 353 -4.53 21.56 48.68
C SER A 353 -6.01 21.90 48.74
N THR A 354 -6.85 21.11 48.05
CA THR A 354 -8.30 21.23 48.19
C THR A 354 -8.67 20.91 49.65
N SER A 355 -9.35 21.84 50.35
CA SER A 355 -9.59 21.75 51.77
C SER A 355 -10.96 22.28 52.19
N ASP A 356 -11.96 22.19 51.30
CA ASP A 356 -13.33 22.60 51.57
C ASP A 356 -13.97 21.67 52.61
N GLU A 357 -14.72 22.26 53.56
CA GLU A 357 -15.40 21.50 54.64
C GLU A 357 -16.36 20.45 54.08
N ARG A 358 -17.02 20.73 52.98
CA ARG A 358 -18.03 19.87 52.35
C ARG A 358 -17.47 18.53 51.81
N ILE A 359 -16.16 18.43 51.65
CA ILE A 359 -15.48 17.19 51.20
C ILE A 359 -14.73 16.51 52.32
N LYS A 360 -14.92 16.97 53.60
CA LYS A 360 -14.31 16.41 54.78
C LYS A 360 -15.38 15.85 55.70
N GLN A 361 -15.03 14.83 56.48
CA GLN A 361 -15.87 14.25 57.53
C GLN A 361 -15.06 14.10 58.79
N ASP A 362 -15.74 13.91 59.94
CA ASP A 362 -15.15 13.63 61.25
C ASP A 362 -14.11 14.68 61.67
N ILE A 363 -14.40 15.96 61.40
CA ILE A 363 -13.51 17.08 61.72
C ILE A 363 -13.46 17.24 63.24
N THR A 364 -12.27 17.07 63.83
CA THR A 364 -11.98 17.25 65.23
C THR A 364 -10.71 18.02 65.43
N ASP A 365 -10.53 18.62 66.62
CA ASP A 365 -9.28 19.27 67.00
C ASP A 365 -8.13 18.28 67.05
N ALA A 366 -6.96 18.69 66.51
CA ALA A 366 -5.76 17.88 66.57
C ALA A 366 -5.29 17.71 68.02
N ASN A 367 -4.86 16.48 68.35
CA ASN A 367 -4.18 16.21 69.58
C ASN A 367 -2.93 17.06 69.75
N SER A 368 -2.41 17.19 71.03
CA SER A 368 -1.12 17.88 71.25
C SER A 368 -0.02 17.33 70.35
N GLN A 369 0.72 18.24 69.76
CA GLN A 369 1.88 17.95 68.92
C GLN A 369 3.20 18.44 69.56
N TRP A 370 3.13 18.93 70.82
CA TRP A 370 4.25 19.48 71.54
C TRP A 370 5.41 18.49 71.69
N ASP A 371 5.13 17.29 72.16
CA ASP A 371 6.16 16.27 72.43
C ASP A 371 6.71 15.68 71.15
N ASP A 372 5.88 15.52 70.11
CA ASP A 372 6.32 15.09 68.77
C ASP A 372 7.39 16.08 68.25
N ILE A 373 7.06 17.35 68.12
CA ILE A 373 7.98 18.36 67.62
C ILE A 373 9.25 18.54 68.47
N LYS A 374 9.09 18.47 69.82
CA LYS A 374 10.21 18.61 70.77
C LYS A 374 11.22 17.46 70.66
N ASN A 375 10.73 16.25 70.39
CA ASN A 375 11.55 15.02 70.40
C ASN A 375 12.11 14.65 69.03
N LEU A 376 11.56 15.20 67.92
CA LEU A 376 12.14 15.00 66.59
C LEU A 376 13.57 15.53 66.52
N LYS A 377 14.46 14.73 65.92
CA LYS A 377 15.85 15.05 65.73
C LYS A 377 16.10 15.57 64.32
N VAL A 378 16.38 16.86 64.21
CA VAL A 378 16.83 17.48 62.98
C VAL A 378 18.30 17.13 62.77
N ARG A 379 18.66 16.54 61.63
CA ARG A 379 19.99 16.04 61.30
C ARG A 379 20.56 16.72 60.07
N ASN A 380 21.86 16.95 60.09
CA ASN A 380 22.66 17.14 58.88
C ASN A 380 23.09 15.77 58.36
N PHE A 381 22.85 15.49 57.07
CA PHE A 381 23.23 14.22 56.45
C PHE A 381 23.69 14.43 55.03
N LYS A 382 24.33 13.40 54.45
CA LYS A 382 24.59 13.23 53.02
C LYS A 382 23.97 11.92 52.57
N PHE A 383 23.49 11.85 51.39
CA PHE A 383 23.19 10.59 50.78
C PHE A 383 24.46 9.76 50.56
N LYS A 384 24.38 8.44 50.55
CA LYS A 384 25.50 7.57 50.14
C LYS A 384 25.91 7.89 48.72
N ASP A 385 27.18 7.59 48.36
CA ASP A 385 27.69 7.74 47.02
C ASP A 385 26.94 6.81 46.08
N ASP A 386 25.87 7.29 45.47
CA ASP A 386 25.04 6.66 44.51
C ASP A 386 24.70 7.71 43.41
N VAL A 387 23.93 7.30 42.39
CA VAL A 387 23.49 8.15 41.28
C VAL A 387 22.72 9.42 41.72
N ARG A 388 22.30 9.54 42.98
CA ARG A 388 21.64 10.75 43.53
C ARG A 388 22.61 11.85 43.93
N THR A 389 23.89 11.53 44.07
CA THR A 389 24.90 12.43 44.65
C THR A 389 25.92 12.91 43.65
N GLU A 390 25.97 12.38 42.44
CA GLU A 390 26.82 12.84 41.35
C GLU A 390 26.11 13.94 40.56
N ASP A 391 26.48 15.19 40.71
CA ASP A 391 26.12 16.22 39.76
C ASP A 391 27.09 16.22 38.56
N ALA A 392 26.67 16.82 37.43
CA ALA A 392 27.41 16.84 36.15
C ALA A 392 28.83 17.37 36.22
N GLY A 393 29.31 17.80 37.39
CA GLY A 393 30.63 18.29 37.64
C GLY A 393 31.49 17.41 38.55
N GLY A 394 31.04 16.22 38.99
CA GLY A 394 31.77 15.34 39.89
C GLY A 394 31.94 15.93 41.30
N GLN A 395 31.10 16.88 41.70
CA GLN A 395 31.12 17.48 43.01
C GLN A 395 30.43 16.56 44.01
N LYS A 396 31.10 16.24 45.08
CA LYS A 396 30.53 15.42 46.17
C LYS A 396 29.36 16.10 46.84
N ALA A 397 28.37 15.29 47.15
CA ALA A 397 27.07 15.58 47.76
C ALA A 397 27.02 16.75 48.71
N ASN A 398 26.04 17.60 48.50
CA ASN A 398 25.63 18.65 49.41
C ASN A 398 25.24 18.04 50.77
N THR A 399 25.52 18.78 51.83
CA THR A 399 24.97 18.44 53.14
C THR A 399 23.52 18.92 53.23
N TYR A 400 22.61 18.02 53.53
CA TYR A 400 21.18 18.27 53.66
C TYR A 400 20.81 18.43 55.12
N LEU A 401 19.81 19.24 55.42
CA LEU A 401 19.17 19.35 56.68
C LEU A 401 17.80 18.71 56.63
N GLY A 402 17.52 17.75 57.51
CA GLY A 402 16.22 17.04 57.51
C GLY A 402 16.09 16.04 58.64
N LEU A 403 15.14 15.12 58.49
CA LEU A 403 14.85 14.03 59.42
C LEU A 403 15.36 12.71 58.87
N VAL A 404 15.78 11.81 59.75
CA VAL A 404 16.00 10.39 59.42
C VAL A 404 14.68 9.67 59.67
N ALA A 405 14.14 8.97 58.69
CA ALA A 405 12.80 8.39 58.72
C ALA A 405 12.60 7.41 59.90
N GLN A 406 13.59 6.58 60.22
CA GLN A 406 13.57 5.64 61.32
C GLN A 406 13.53 6.36 62.68
N GLU A 407 14.25 7.48 62.85
CA GLU A 407 14.20 8.30 64.05
C GLU A 407 12.86 9.04 64.17
N ALA A 408 12.32 9.52 63.06
CA ALA A 408 11.02 10.19 63.02
C ALA A 408 9.88 9.22 63.30
N GLU A 409 9.95 8.00 62.79
CA GLU A 409 8.94 6.94 63.03
C GLU A 409 8.83 6.59 64.54
N SER A 410 9.97 6.55 65.27
CA SER A 410 9.98 6.26 66.68
C SER A 410 9.30 7.32 67.55
N VAL A 411 9.22 8.57 67.04
CA VAL A 411 8.62 9.71 67.78
C VAL A 411 7.19 9.96 67.26
N SER A 412 7.00 9.93 65.97
CA SER A 412 5.75 10.29 65.28
C SER A 412 5.52 9.42 64.05
N PRO A 413 4.99 8.17 64.20
CA PRO A 413 4.86 7.20 63.11
C PRO A 413 4.07 7.75 61.90
N GLY A 414 3.10 8.64 62.13
CA GLY A 414 2.28 9.23 61.08
C GLY A 414 3.04 10.20 60.12
N LEU A 415 4.30 10.50 60.42
CA LEU A 415 5.19 11.27 59.51
C LEU A 415 5.83 10.40 58.45
N VAL A 416 5.88 9.07 58.64
CA VAL A 416 6.61 8.16 57.74
C VAL A 416 5.65 7.49 56.79
N LYS A 417 6.03 7.46 55.53
CA LYS A 417 5.36 6.69 54.46
C LYS A 417 6.33 5.67 53.89
N LEU A 418 5.74 4.53 53.50
CA LEU A 418 6.48 3.46 52.82
C LEU A 418 6.19 3.55 51.32
N HIS A 419 7.22 3.30 50.52
CA HIS A 419 7.11 3.13 49.08
C HIS A 419 8.05 2.02 48.60
N ASP A 420 7.75 1.46 47.44
CA ASP A 420 8.62 0.46 46.87
C ASP A 420 9.94 1.08 46.42
N PRO A 421 11.06 0.32 46.51
CA PRO A 421 12.38 0.83 46.17
C PRO A 421 12.53 1.07 44.67
N SER A 422 13.21 2.13 44.31
CA SER A 422 13.72 2.40 42.95
C SER A 422 15.03 1.62 42.69
N PRO A 423 15.50 1.54 41.44
CA PRO A 423 16.82 0.97 41.13
C PRO A 423 17.95 1.60 41.94
N SER A 424 17.92 2.92 42.15
CA SER A 424 18.96 3.64 42.92
C SER A 424 18.86 3.37 44.41
N ASP A 425 17.67 3.05 44.96
CA ASP A 425 17.53 2.60 46.34
C ASP A 425 18.22 1.25 46.53
N ILE A 426 18.00 0.31 45.62
CA ILE A 426 18.62 -1.01 45.63
C ILE A 426 20.14 -0.93 45.47
N ALA A 427 20.63 -0.04 44.57
CA ALA A 427 22.04 0.22 44.43
C ALA A 427 22.68 0.78 45.73
N SER A 428 21.93 1.56 46.53
CA SER A 428 22.38 2.10 47.79
C SER A 428 22.37 1.06 48.93
N SER A 429 21.47 0.06 48.88
CA SER A 429 21.41 -1.07 49.86
C SER A 429 20.67 -2.26 49.25
N SER A 430 21.30 -3.43 49.24
CA SER A 430 20.71 -4.71 48.83
C SER A 430 19.60 -5.20 49.77
N ASP A 431 19.39 -4.56 50.91
CA ASP A 431 18.29 -4.85 51.81
C ASP A 431 16.93 -4.52 51.19
N PHE A 432 16.87 -3.54 50.29
CA PHE A 432 15.63 -3.14 49.61
C PHE A 432 15.18 -4.14 48.56
N GLY A 433 16.09 -4.91 47.93
CA GLY A 433 15.71 -5.86 46.91
C GLY A 433 16.82 -6.24 45.96
N THR A 434 16.42 -6.79 44.80
CA THR A 434 17.30 -7.15 43.69
C THR A 434 16.68 -6.70 42.36
N ILE A 435 17.53 -6.49 41.40
CA ILE A 435 17.16 -6.19 40.00
C ILE A 435 17.68 -7.33 39.14
N ASP A 436 16.84 -7.93 38.31
CA ASP A 436 17.27 -8.96 37.36
C ASP A 436 17.83 -8.33 36.05
N GLU A 437 18.26 -9.20 35.10
CA GLU A 437 18.84 -8.79 33.83
C GLU A 437 17.83 -8.03 32.93
N ASP A 438 16.54 -8.25 33.11
CA ASP A 438 15.45 -7.58 32.42
C ASP A 438 15.03 -6.25 33.12
N GLY A 439 15.73 -5.84 34.18
CA GLY A 439 15.44 -4.62 34.94
C GLY A 439 14.26 -4.73 35.90
N LYS A 440 13.71 -5.91 36.12
CA LYS A 440 12.59 -6.14 37.02
C LYS A 440 13.05 -6.18 38.49
N ILE A 441 12.36 -5.38 39.32
CA ILE A 441 12.64 -5.29 40.75
C ILE A 441 11.90 -6.38 41.50
N THR A 442 12.63 -7.10 42.38
CA THR A 442 12.07 -7.94 43.42
C THR A 442 12.28 -7.25 44.75
N VAL A 443 11.21 -6.71 45.33
CA VAL A 443 11.20 -5.96 46.61
C VAL A 443 11.39 -6.91 47.78
N LYS A 444 12.33 -6.60 48.71
CA LYS A 444 12.50 -7.25 50.01
C LYS A 444 11.98 -6.36 51.13
N GLU A 445 12.41 -5.10 51.15
CA GLU A 445 11.94 -4.09 52.11
C GLU A 445 11.54 -2.81 51.38
N GLN A 446 10.54 -2.13 51.93
CA GLN A 446 10.12 -0.83 51.42
C GLN A 446 11.00 0.29 51.94
N VAL A 447 11.16 1.33 51.16
CA VAL A 447 11.88 2.55 51.53
C VAL A 447 10.99 3.47 52.38
N LYS A 448 11.55 4.03 53.45
CA LYS A 448 10.84 4.97 54.33
C LYS A 448 11.09 6.42 53.88
N GLY A 449 10.01 7.13 53.62
CA GLY A 449 10.02 8.57 53.30
C GLY A 449 9.38 9.40 54.42
N VAL A 450 9.73 10.69 54.51
CA VAL A 450 9.14 11.63 55.50
C VAL A 450 8.18 12.59 54.80
N SER A 451 6.94 12.70 55.35
CA SER A 451 5.89 13.63 54.90
C SER A 451 6.07 15.01 55.52
N TYR A 452 6.87 15.89 54.89
CA TYR A 452 7.11 17.25 55.39
C TYR A 452 5.85 18.11 55.45
N SER A 453 4.87 17.92 54.58
CA SER A 453 3.58 18.65 54.66
C SER A 453 2.81 18.36 55.96
N VAL A 454 2.89 17.14 56.47
CA VAL A 454 2.32 16.77 57.79
C VAL A 454 3.13 17.37 58.92
N LEU A 455 4.47 17.40 58.79
CA LEU A 455 5.36 18.03 59.74
C LEU A 455 5.06 19.51 59.91
N TYR A 456 4.75 20.25 58.85
CA TYR A 456 4.37 21.66 58.93
C TYR A 456 3.11 21.88 59.77
N MET A 457 2.09 21.01 59.61
CA MET A 457 0.87 21.11 60.42
C MET A 457 1.12 20.78 61.88
N LYS A 458 1.95 19.77 62.19
CA LYS A 458 2.40 19.47 63.55
C LYS A 458 3.15 20.63 64.19
N ALA A 459 4.06 21.29 63.44
CA ALA A 459 4.78 22.44 63.94
C ALA A 459 3.87 23.65 64.22
N ILE A 460 2.85 23.89 63.36
CA ILE A 460 1.85 24.94 63.63
C ILE A 460 1.07 24.64 64.93
N LYS A 461 0.61 23.40 65.13
CA LYS A 461 -0.11 23.01 66.34
C LYS A 461 0.77 23.17 67.60
N ALA A 462 2.03 22.72 67.54
CA ALA A 462 2.97 22.90 68.67
C ALA A 462 3.26 24.37 68.94
N LEU A 463 3.33 25.24 67.90
CA LEU A 463 3.45 26.67 68.08
C LEU A 463 2.24 27.30 68.76
N GLN A 464 1.01 26.90 68.38
CA GLN A 464 -0.22 27.35 69.07
C GLN A 464 -0.20 26.97 70.55
N GLU A 465 0.25 25.77 70.88
CA GLU A 465 0.41 25.31 72.26
C GLU A 465 1.47 26.10 73.05
N ALA A 466 2.56 26.47 72.36
CA ALA A 466 3.61 27.35 72.93
C ALA A 466 3.06 28.75 73.22
N MET A 467 2.29 29.35 72.31
CA MET A 467 1.66 30.65 72.50
C MET A 467 0.71 30.63 73.75
N ALA A 468 -0.17 29.61 73.87
CA ALA A 468 -1.05 29.48 74.96
C ALA A 468 -0.29 29.32 76.31
N LYS A 469 0.84 28.60 76.31
CA LYS A 469 1.72 28.48 77.45
C LYS A 469 2.38 29.82 77.82
N ILE A 470 2.83 30.62 76.86
CA ILE A 470 3.39 31.91 77.07
C ILE A 470 2.38 32.88 77.65
N GLU A 471 1.17 32.95 77.07
CA GLU A 471 0.05 33.76 77.61
C GLU A 471 -0.27 33.43 79.05
N THR A 472 -0.26 32.11 79.42
CA THR A 472 -0.44 31.63 80.77
C THR A 472 0.68 32.07 81.70
N LEU A 473 1.95 32.03 81.24
CA LEU A 473 3.10 32.48 82.00
C LEU A 473 3.11 34.02 82.18
N GLU A 474 2.80 34.80 81.12
CA GLU A 474 2.64 36.24 81.24
C GLU A 474 1.58 36.62 82.26
N THR A 475 0.43 35.94 82.27
CA THR A 475 -0.62 36.16 83.29
C THR A 475 -0.11 35.89 84.67
N LYS A 476 0.65 34.78 84.91
CA LYS A 476 1.23 34.44 86.18
C LYS A 476 2.32 35.43 86.65
N VAL A 477 3.18 35.87 85.72
CA VAL A 477 4.22 36.88 86.04
C VAL A 477 3.55 38.17 86.44
N LYS A 478 2.58 38.66 85.66
CA LYS A 478 1.83 39.85 86.03
C LYS A 478 1.15 39.74 87.38
N ALA A 479 0.54 38.63 87.72
CA ALA A 479 -0.05 38.41 89.02
C ALA A 479 0.97 38.37 90.19
N LEU A 480 2.23 38.01 89.90
CA LEU A 480 3.35 38.07 90.85
C LEU A 480 3.93 39.47 90.94
N GLU A 481 3.92 40.27 89.91
CA GLU A 481 4.35 41.65 89.89
C GLU A 481 3.36 42.59 90.60
N ASP A 482 2.05 42.27 90.47
CA ASP A 482 0.96 43.01 91.08
C ASP A 482 0.73 42.63 92.61
N ALA A 483 1.41 41.59 93.17
CA ALA A 483 1.33 41.09 94.53
C ALA A 483 2.44 41.63 95.41
#